data_a1dfbe860386b243266735afeb1362df
#
_entry.id   a1dfbe860386b243266735afeb1362df
#
_cell.length_a   1.000
_cell.length_b   1.000
_cell.length_c   1.000
_cell.angle_alpha   90.00
_cell.angle_beta   90.00
_cell.angle_gamma   90.00
#
_symmetry.space_group_name_H-M   'P 1'
#
loop_
_entity.id
_entity.type
_entity.pdbx_description
1 polymer ?
#
loop_
_entity_poly.entity_id
_entity_poly.type
_entity_poly.pdbx_seq_one_letter_code
_entity_poly.pdbx_strand_id
1 'polypeptide(L)'
;MKYIFFIAFIFSILSISAQDLPAYKIYNANGKEVTFKSMVKSANAAQTVLFGEFHDNPITHWLQLELTQQMFAAHGNNLQLGFEMFEQDQQGILSAYLSGTIPSEKLKDTLRLWPNYATDYAPLVEFAKEKGLSCVASNIQRKYASLLFKKGRAALDTLPEAIKQQMTPLNFAFDTTLSQYQDMKKMGAHMGPGMGWRMVEAQAIKDATMAHFILHNPWRQSKTVHLHFNGAYHSDFYQGIMWYLAHEVATLKVLTISTVSQENIQKLEKEHLGRADFIICVPSNMTATH
;
A
#
# COMPACT_ATOMS: atom_id res chain seq x y z
N MET A 1 6.60 -7.74 -83.15
CA MET A 1 7.23 -7.22 -81.91
C MET A 1 6.29 -7.55 -80.77
N LYS A 2 6.66 -8.51 -79.88
CA LYS A 2 5.87 -8.87 -78.69
C LYS A 2 6.52 -8.16 -77.45
N TYR A 3 5.79 -7.26 -76.82
CA TYR A 3 6.22 -6.61 -75.64
C TYR A 3 5.86 -7.48 -74.41
N ILE A 4 6.85 -7.98 -73.66
CA ILE A 4 6.68 -8.67 -72.39
C ILE A 4 6.72 -7.61 -71.30
N PHE A 5 5.58 -7.39 -70.64
CA PHE A 5 5.50 -6.56 -69.45
C PHE A 5 5.97 -7.39 -68.21
N PHE A 6 7.08 -7.00 -67.60
CA PHE A 6 7.54 -7.56 -66.32
C PHE A 6 6.86 -6.78 -65.22
N ILE A 7 5.90 -7.38 -64.50
CA ILE A 7 5.32 -6.82 -63.30
C ILE A 7 6.22 -7.21 -62.11
N ALA A 8 6.99 -6.24 -61.61
CA ALA A 8 7.77 -6.42 -60.40
C ALA A 8 6.82 -6.35 -59.20
N PHE A 9 6.58 -7.47 -58.53
CA PHE A 9 5.86 -7.54 -57.26
C PHE A 9 6.81 -7.13 -56.15
N ILE A 10 6.65 -5.91 -55.62
CA ILE A 10 7.37 -5.46 -54.44
C ILE A 10 6.69 -6.07 -53.22
N PHE A 11 7.29 -7.13 -52.65
CA PHE A 11 6.90 -7.66 -51.36
C PHE A 11 7.43 -6.71 -50.28
N SER A 12 6.57 -5.85 -49.72
CA SER A 12 6.84 -5.13 -48.50
C SER A 12 6.84 -6.13 -47.35
N ILE A 13 8.00 -6.54 -46.90
CA ILE A 13 8.17 -7.31 -45.67
C ILE A 13 7.86 -6.35 -44.52
N LEU A 14 6.63 -6.39 -44.03
CA LEU A 14 6.30 -5.81 -42.71
C LEU A 14 7.04 -6.61 -41.63
N SER A 15 8.18 -6.11 -41.19
CA SER A 15 8.86 -6.65 -40.05
C SER A 15 7.97 -6.38 -38.81
N ILE A 16 7.18 -7.36 -38.41
CA ILE A 16 6.53 -7.36 -37.13
C ILE A 16 7.65 -7.56 -36.08
N SER A 17 8.17 -6.48 -35.55
CA SER A 17 9.07 -6.54 -34.42
C SER A 17 8.22 -6.86 -33.20
N ALA A 18 8.35 -8.06 -32.66
CA ALA A 18 7.82 -8.36 -31.33
C ALA A 18 8.51 -7.43 -30.33
N GLN A 19 7.73 -6.63 -29.63
CA GLN A 19 8.27 -5.79 -28.56
C GLN A 19 8.39 -6.62 -27.29
N ASP A 20 9.50 -6.43 -26.55
CA ASP A 20 9.59 -6.95 -25.21
C ASP A 20 8.46 -6.35 -24.35
N LEU A 21 7.70 -7.22 -23.67
CA LEU A 21 6.61 -6.84 -22.79
C LEU A 21 7.04 -7.01 -21.34
N PRO A 22 7.68 -6.01 -20.73
CA PRO A 22 8.02 -6.08 -19.33
C PRO A 22 6.75 -6.05 -18.47
N ALA A 23 6.70 -6.92 -17.45
CA ALA A 23 5.56 -6.98 -16.53
C ALA A 23 5.48 -5.76 -15.61
N TYR A 24 6.60 -5.08 -15.37
CA TYR A 24 6.67 -3.84 -14.61
C TYR A 24 7.98 -3.10 -14.91
N LYS A 25 8.04 -1.84 -14.51
CA LYS A 25 9.26 -1.05 -14.37
C LYS A 25 9.24 -0.30 -13.05
N ILE A 26 10.43 0.02 -12.53
CA ILE A 26 10.57 0.82 -11.32
C ILE A 26 11.22 2.15 -11.68
N TYR A 27 10.64 3.22 -11.19
CA TYR A 27 11.14 4.58 -11.36
C TYR A 27 11.43 5.22 -10.00
N ASN A 28 12.36 6.16 -9.96
CA ASN A 28 12.48 7.06 -8.81
C ASN A 28 11.48 8.22 -8.91
N ALA A 29 11.40 9.08 -7.89
CA ALA A 29 10.51 10.23 -7.84
C ALA A 29 10.62 11.18 -9.06
N ASN A 30 11.79 11.24 -9.70
CA ASN A 30 12.04 12.09 -10.88
C ASN A 30 11.73 11.39 -12.21
N GLY A 31 11.18 10.18 -12.19
CA GLY A 31 10.85 9.39 -13.38
C GLY A 31 12.06 8.75 -14.08
N LYS A 32 13.21 8.64 -13.41
CA LYS A 32 14.35 7.88 -13.90
C LYS A 32 14.14 6.41 -13.56
N GLU A 33 14.26 5.52 -14.55
CA GLU A 33 14.23 4.07 -14.35
C GLU A 33 15.35 3.63 -13.42
N VAL A 34 15.01 2.76 -12.47
CA VAL A 34 15.92 2.20 -11.46
C VAL A 34 15.66 0.70 -11.30
N THR A 35 16.58 0.00 -10.63
CA THR A 35 16.47 -1.46 -10.44
C THR A 35 15.78 -1.81 -9.12
N PHE A 36 15.18 -3.00 -9.06
CA PHE A 36 14.68 -3.58 -7.80
C PHE A 36 15.77 -3.62 -6.72
N LYS A 37 17.01 -3.98 -7.09
CA LYS A 37 18.17 -3.96 -6.18
C LYS A 37 18.41 -2.58 -5.57
N SER A 38 18.22 -1.50 -6.33
CA SER A 38 18.33 -0.13 -5.82
C SER A 38 17.23 0.19 -4.81
N MET A 39 16.01 -0.23 -5.08
CA MET A 39 14.86 -0.09 -4.17
C MET A 39 15.11 -0.84 -2.85
N VAL A 40 15.53 -2.11 -2.92
CA VAL A 40 15.90 -2.93 -1.74
C VAL A 40 16.99 -2.27 -0.91
N LYS A 41 18.05 -1.74 -1.55
CA LYS A 41 19.12 -1.02 -0.85
C LYS A 41 18.60 0.16 -0.05
N SER A 42 17.71 0.95 -0.64
CA SER A 42 17.10 2.11 0.02
C SER A 42 16.14 1.69 1.12
N ALA A 43 15.33 0.65 0.90
CA ALA A 43 14.42 0.09 1.89
C ALA A 43 15.16 -0.40 3.14
N ASN A 44 16.30 -1.07 2.96
CA ASN A 44 17.15 -1.54 4.06
C ASN A 44 17.82 -0.40 4.85
N ALA A 45 17.89 0.81 4.33
CA ALA A 45 18.43 1.99 5.03
C ALA A 45 17.36 2.80 5.76
N ALA A 46 16.07 2.50 5.54
CA ALA A 46 14.95 3.16 6.18
C ALA A 46 14.58 2.52 7.53
N GLN A 47 13.94 3.27 8.41
CA GLN A 47 13.36 2.76 9.66
C GLN A 47 11.90 2.31 9.47
N THR A 48 11.25 2.88 8.46
CA THR A 48 9.89 2.51 8.06
C THR A 48 9.80 2.57 6.54
N VAL A 49 9.18 1.57 5.94
CA VAL A 49 8.87 1.52 4.51
C VAL A 49 7.35 1.47 4.37
N LEU A 50 6.78 2.38 3.62
CA LEU A 50 5.37 2.35 3.23
C LEU A 50 5.29 1.80 1.80
N PHE A 51 4.69 0.63 1.64
CA PHE A 51 4.51 -0.01 0.34
C PHE A 51 3.07 0.19 -0.13
N GLY A 52 2.87 1.19 -0.99
CA GLY A 52 1.59 1.52 -1.61
C GLY A 52 1.25 0.59 -2.77
N GLU A 53 0.15 -0.13 -2.64
CA GLU A 53 -0.29 -1.15 -3.58
C GLU A 53 -1.56 -0.76 -4.34
N PHE A 54 -1.80 -1.44 -5.46
CA PHE A 54 -3.15 -1.73 -5.94
C PHE A 54 -3.58 -3.07 -5.37
N HIS A 55 -4.71 -3.09 -4.68
CA HIS A 55 -5.18 -4.22 -3.89
C HIS A 55 -5.42 -5.51 -4.69
N ASP A 56 -5.54 -5.43 -5.99
CA ASP A 56 -5.83 -6.51 -6.91
C ASP A 56 -4.74 -6.75 -7.98
N ASN A 57 -3.56 -6.16 -7.81
CA ASN A 57 -2.49 -6.28 -8.79
C ASN A 57 -1.47 -7.37 -8.41
N PRO A 58 -1.38 -8.47 -9.17
CA PRO A 58 -0.53 -9.61 -8.81
C PRO A 58 0.97 -9.29 -8.80
N ILE A 59 1.43 -8.36 -9.65
CA ILE A 59 2.84 -7.96 -9.68
C ILE A 59 3.22 -7.19 -8.43
N THR A 60 2.32 -6.33 -7.95
CA THR A 60 2.54 -5.59 -6.71
C THR A 60 2.70 -6.55 -5.52
N HIS A 61 1.80 -7.54 -5.39
CA HIS A 61 1.85 -8.51 -4.30
C HIS A 61 3.06 -9.43 -4.37
N TRP A 62 3.46 -9.84 -5.57
CA TRP A 62 4.71 -10.56 -5.75
C TRP A 62 5.92 -9.72 -5.30
N LEU A 63 6.01 -8.45 -5.71
CA LEU A 63 7.12 -7.56 -5.33
C LEU A 63 7.12 -7.23 -3.83
N GLN A 64 5.96 -7.21 -3.17
CA GLN A 64 5.87 -7.12 -1.71
C GLN A 64 6.56 -8.30 -1.02
N LEU A 65 6.29 -9.52 -1.48
CA LEU A 65 6.93 -10.72 -0.94
C LEU A 65 8.43 -10.73 -1.20
N GLU A 66 8.86 -10.42 -2.43
CA GLU A 66 10.28 -10.32 -2.79
C GLU A 66 11.02 -9.28 -1.92
N LEU A 67 10.44 -8.09 -1.73
CA LEU A 67 11.01 -7.06 -0.86
C LEU A 67 11.08 -7.53 0.59
N THR A 68 10.02 -8.17 1.10
CA THR A 68 9.97 -8.70 2.46
C THR A 68 11.09 -9.70 2.71
N GLN A 69 11.33 -10.62 1.78
CA GLN A 69 12.40 -11.62 1.87
C GLN A 69 13.79 -10.95 1.88
N GLN A 70 14.02 -9.95 1.02
CA GLN A 70 15.28 -9.21 0.99
C GLN A 70 15.51 -8.39 2.27
N MET A 71 14.47 -7.76 2.80
CA MET A 71 14.55 -7.03 4.07
C MET A 71 14.76 -7.97 5.26
N PHE A 72 14.12 -9.15 5.26
CA PHE A 72 14.37 -10.17 6.28
C PHE A 72 15.81 -10.68 6.25
N ALA A 73 16.38 -10.91 5.07
CA ALA A 73 17.78 -11.31 4.93
C ALA A 73 18.76 -10.27 5.52
N ALA A 74 18.39 -8.98 5.50
CA ALA A 74 19.20 -7.90 6.05
C ALA A 74 18.98 -7.64 7.54
N HIS A 75 17.75 -7.77 8.05
CA HIS A 75 17.36 -7.33 9.38
C HIS A 75 16.97 -8.48 10.33
N GLY A 76 16.74 -9.69 9.80
CA GLY A 76 16.25 -10.82 10.60
C GLY A 76 14.99 -10.47 11.38
N ASN A 77 14.92 -10.86 12.64
CA ASN A 77 13.76 -10.62 13.51
C ASN A 77 13.59 -9.16 13.95
N ASN A 78 14.45 -8.23 13.52
CA ASN A 78 14.18 -6.81 13.67
C ASN A 78 13.20 -6.29 12.60
N LEU A 79 12.92 -7.06 11.54
CA LEU A 79 11.87 -6.74 10.59
C LEU A 79 10.50 -7.00 11.21
N GLN A 80 9.60 -6.04 11.08
CA GLN A 80 8.21 -6.11 11.49
C GLN A 80 7.33 -5.78 10.28
N LEU A 81 6.27 -6.53 10.07
CA LEU A 81 5.30 -6.27 9.00
C LEU A 81 4.06 -5.55 9.55
N GLY A 82 3.53 -4.59 8.81
CA GLY A 82 2.29 -3.89 9.11
C GLY A 82 1.30 -4.01 7.96
N PHE A 83 0.01 -4.11 8.27
CA PHE A 83 -1.02 -4.36 7.27
C PHE A 83 -2.23 -3.44 7.46
N GLU A 84 -2.60 -2.70 6.41
CA GLU A 84 -3.90 -2.04 6.33
C GLU A 84 -5.05 -3.05 6.35
N MET A 85 -4.84 -4.22 5.75
CA MET A 85 -5.86 -5.23 5.51
C MET A 85 -6.34 -5.93 6.77
N PHE A 86 -5.65 -5.77 7.89
CA PHE A 86 -6.10 -6.22 9.20
C PHE A 86 -6.51 -5.03 10.07
N GLU A 87 -7.74 -5.09 10.58
CA GLU A 87 -8.27 -4.13 11.53
C GLU A 87 -7.74 -4.42 12.94
N GLN A 88 -7.56 -3.39 13.78
CA GLN A 88 -6.87 -3.50 15.08
C GLN A 88 -7.50 -4.48 16.05
N ASP A 89 -8.82 -4.67 16.02
CA ASP A 89 -9.49 -5.66 16.86
C ASP A 89 -9.16 -7.12 16.48
N GLN A 90 -8.55 -7.33 15.31
CA GLN A 90 -8.08 -8.63 14.84
C GLN A 90 -6.65 -8.97 15.32
N GLN A 91 -5.94 -8.02 15.95
CA GLN A 91 -4.55 -8.19 16.35
C GLN A 91 -4.31 -9.43 17.21
N GLY A 92 -5.18 -9.71 18.19
CA GLY A 92 -5.05 -10.88 19.04
C GLY A 92 -5.11 -12.20 18.29
N ILE A 93 -6.03 -12.27 17.33
CA ILE A 93 -6.20 -13.47 16.48
C ILE A 93 -5.02 -13.62 15.52
N LEU A 94 -4.56 -12.53 14.90
CA LEU A 94 -3.39 -12.54 14.03
C LEU A 94 -2.14 -13.02 14.79
N SER A 95 -1.92 -12.51 15.99
CA SER A 95 -0.81 -12.94 16.86
C SER A 95 -0.90 -14.42 17.26
N ALA A 96 -2.10 -14.92 17.58
CA ALA A 96 -2.33 -16.33 17.91
C ALA A 96 -2.10 -17.24 16.68
N TYR A 97 -2.42 -16.76 15.48
CA TYR A 97 -2.10 -17.47 14.24
C TYR A 97 -0.59 -17.54 13.99
N LEU A 98 0.11 -16.44 14.09
CA LEU A 98 1.56 -16.38 13.88
C LEU A 98 2.33 -17.25 14.89
N SER A 99 1.86 -17.33 16.13
CA SER A 99 2.45 -18.22 17.16
C SER A 99 2.09 -19.70 16.99
N GLY A 100 1.24 -20.05 16.01
CA GLY A 100 0.77 -21.43 15.80
C GLY A 100 -0.34 -21.89 16.75
N THR A 101 -0.86 -21.01 17.61
CA THR A 101 -1.98 -21.33 18.54
C THR A 101 -3.30 -21.55 17.76
N ILE A 102 -3.49 -20.84 16.66
CA ILE A 102 -4.63 -21.03 15.77
C ILE A 102 -4.13 -21.73 14.50
N PRO A 103 -4.68 -22.90 14.13
CA PRO A 103 -4.30 -23.59 12.90
C PRO A 103 -4.83 -22.90 11.65
N SER A 104 -4.17 -23.12 10.50
CA SER A 104 -4.46 -22.42 9.24
C SER A 104 -5.89 -22.61 8.74
N GLU A 105 -6.49 -23.79 9.00
CA GLU A 105 -7.86 -24.13 8.62
C GLU A 105 -8.89 -23.25 9.33
N LYS A 106 -8.56 -22.76 10.52
CA LYS A 106 -9.44 -21.92 11.35
C LYS A 106 -9.31 -20.42 11.07
N LEU A 107 -8.30 -20.01 10.29
CA LEU A 107 -8.03 -18.58 10.08
C LEU A 107 -9.21 -17.87 9.42
N LYS A 108 -9.80 -18.47 8.38
CA LYS A 108 -10.94 -17.90 7.64
C LYS A 108 -12.19 -17.72 8.49
N ASP A 109 -12.36 -18.56 9.52
CA ASP A 109 -13.51 -18.51 10.41
C ASP A 109 -13.34 -17.49 11.53
N THR A 110 -12.10 -17.05 11.78
CA THR A 110 -11.75 -16.21 12.93
C THR A 110 -11.35 -14.78 12.55
N LEU A 111 -10.80 -14.55 11.35
CA LEU A 111 -10.43 -13.23 10.83
C LEU A 111 -11.39 -12.78 9.72
N ARG A 112 -11.67 -11.50 9.70
CA ARG A 112 -12.33 -10.83 8.56
C ARG A 112 -11.31 -10.64 7.45
N LEU A 113 -11.10 -11.67 6.64
CA LEU A 113 -10.15 -11.64 5.54
C LEU A 113 -10.76 -10.96 4.31
N TRP A 114 -9.93 -10.26 3.57
CA TRP A 114 -10.30 -9.72 2.28
C TRP A 114 -10.51 -10.84 1.26
N PRO A 115 -11.35 -10.66 0.22
CA PRO A 115 -11.67 -11.70 -0.76
C PRO A 115 -10.44 -12.32 -1.43
N ASN A 116 -9.42 -11.49 -1.71
CA ASN A 116 -8.15 -11.85 -2.33
C ASN A 116 -7.06 -12.28 -1.32
N TYR A 117 -7.39 -12.48 -0.06
CA TYR A 117 -6.40 -12.83 0.98
C TYR A 117 -5.52 -14.01 0.59
N ALA A 118 -6.13 -15.07 0.04
CA ALA A 118 -5.43 -16.33 -0.22
C ALA A 118 -4.32 -16.19 -1.27
N THR A 119 -4.51 -15.32 -2.26
CA THR A 119 -3.54 -15.07 -3.35
C THR A 119 -2.56 -13.97 -3.01
N ASP A 120 -3.03 -12.89 -2.37
CA ASP A 120 -2.30 -11.64 -2.32
C ASP A 120 -1.63 -11.38 -0.95
N TYR A 121 -2.29 -11.74 0.15
CA TYR A 121 -1.77 -11.44 1.50
C TYR A 121 -1.30 -12.66 2.28
N ALA A 122 -1.87 -13.85 2.02
CA ALA A 122 -1.45 -15.07 2.69
C ALA A 122 0.05 -15.36 2.52
N PRO A 123 0.67 -15.17 1.35
CA PRO A 123 2.11 -15.41 1.20
C PRO A 123 2.98 -14.58 2.15
N LEU A 124 2.60 -13.32 2.43
CA LEU A 124 3.29 -12.45 3.38
C LEU A 124 3.10 -12.91 4.83
N VAL A 125 1.86 -13.29 5.20
CA VAL A 125 1.52 -13.74 6.54
C VAL A 125 2.16 -15.09 6.85
N GLU A 126 2.15 -16.02 5.89
CA GLU A 126 2.81 -17.32 6.02
C GLU A 126 4.33 -17.18 6.14
N PHE A 127 4.94 -16.29 5.35
CA PHE A 127 6.35 -15.96 5.48
C PHE A 127 6.67 -15.41 6.87
N ALA A 128 5.84 -14.48 7.37
CA ALA A 128 6.00 -13.93 8.73
C ALA A 128 5.91 -15.02 9.80
N LYS A 129 4.94 -15.93 9.68
CA LYS A 129 4.75 -17.09 10.57
C LYS A 129 5.96 -18.02 10.55
N GLU A 130 6.42 -18.41 9.35
CA GLU A 130 7.59 -19.27 9.18
C GLU A 130 8.85 -18.66 9.81
N LYS A 131 9.06 -17.36 9.65
CA LYS A 131 10.24 -16.64 10.13
C LYS A 131 10.11 -16.08 11.54
N GLY A 132 8.96 -16.25 12.19
CA GLY A 132 8.71 -15.73 13.54
C GLY A 132 8.66 -14.21 13.62
N LEU A 133 8.22 -13.53 12.54
CA LEU A 133 8.09 -12.09 12.51
C LEU A 133 6.81 -11.64 13.21
N SER A 134 6.85 -10.46 13.83
CA SER A 134 5.64 -9.80 14.32
C SER A 134 4.89 -9.11 13.16
N CYS A 135 3.56 -9.24 13.16
CA CYS A 135 2.68 -8.53 12.26
C CYS A 135 1.75 -7.60 13.03
N VAL A 136 1.60 -6.38 12.54
CA VAL A 136 0.74 -5.34 13.12
C VAL A 136 -0.51 -5.20 12.27
N ALA A 137 -1.68 -5.48 12.88
CA ALA A 137 -2.98 -5.08 12.35
C ALA A 137 -3.13 -3.58 12.61
N SER A 138 -3.02 -2.75 11.58
CA SER A 138 -2.81 -1.32 11.78
C SER A 138 -4.05 -0.47 11.52
N ASN A 139 -5.10 -1.02 10.87
CA ASN A 139 -6.24 -0.22 10.47
C ASN A 139 -7.31 -0.10 11.56
N ILE A 140 -8.02 1.01 11.54
CA ILE A 140 -9.26 1.18 12.33
C ILE A 140 -10.34 0.23 11.79
N GLN A 141 -11.19 -0.27 12.66
CA GLN A 141 -12.36 -1.03 12.21
C GLN A 141 -13.23 -0.19 11.27
N ARG A 142 -13.50 -0.73 10.07
CA ARG A 142 -14.28 -0.06 9.02
C ARG A 142 -15.60 0.54 9.52
N LYS A 143 -16.26 -0.13 10.49
CA LYS A 143 -17.52 0.37 11.07
C LYS A 143 -17.36 1.72 11.76
N TYR A 144 -16.19 2.02 12.37
CA TYR A 144 -15.96 3.29 13.06
C TYR A 144 -15.58 4.42 12.11
N ALA A 145 -14.80 4.14 11.07
CA ALA A 145 -14.61 5.10 9.98
C ALA A 145 -15.94 5.42 9.28
N SER A 146 -16.82 4.42 9.10
CA SER A 146 -18.19 4.62 8.57
C SER A 146 -19.09 5.38 9.54
N LEU A 147 -18.96 5.17 10.84
CA LEU A 147 -19.67 5.92 11.87
C LEU A 147 -19.29 7.40 11.82
N LEU A 148 -17.99 7.70 11.76
CA LEU A 148 -17.47 9.05 11.60
C LEU A 148 -18.02 9.70 10.31
N PHE A 149 -17.95 8.99 9.19
CA PHE A 149 -18.49 9.49 7.91
C PHE A 149 -19.97 9.86 8.01
N LYS A 150 -20.79 9.00 8.62
CA LYS A 150 -22.25 9.18 8.70
C LYS A 150 -22.67 10.23 9.74
N LYS A 151 -22.01 10.24 10.90
CA LYS A 151 -22.46 11.00 12.08
C LYS A 151 -21.48 12.07 12.55
N GLY A 152 -20.27 12.14 11.98
CA GLY A 152 -19.21 13.07 12.41
C GLY A 152 -18.40 12.55 13.56
N ARG A 153 -17.29 13.25 13.86
CA ARG A 153 -16.28 12.87 14.86
C ARG A 153 -16.86 12.68 16.28
N ALA A 154 -17.78 13.56 16.69
CA ALA A 154 -18.40 13.48 18.03
C ALA A 154 -19.08 12.14 18.32
N ALA A 155 -19.48 11.39 17.28
CA ALA A 155 -20.04 10.06 17.47
C ALA A 155 -19.01 9.03 17.97
N LEU A 156 -17.72 9.27 17.75
CA LEU A 156 -16.65 8.42 18.26
C LEU A 156 -16.37 8.69 19.75
N ASP A 157 -16.65 9.89 20.25
CA ASP A 157 -16.43 10.24 21.67
C ASP A 157 -17.29 9.40 22.61
N THR A 158 -18.44 8.91 22.13
CA THR A 158 -19.37 8.07 22.89
C THR A 158 -18.97 6.59 22.96
N LEU A 159 -17.92 6.18 22.26
CA LEU A 159 -17.47 4.80 22.25
C LEU A 159 -16.80 4.42 23.60
N PRO A 160 -16.89 3.15 24.02
CA PRO A 160 -16.15 2.63 25.15
C PRO A 160 -14.65 2.85 25.00
N GLU A 161 -13.94 3.08 26.10
CA GLU A 161 -12.50 3.36 26.10
C GLU A 161 -11.69 2.22 25.46
N ALA A 162 -12.05 0.96 25.70
CA ALA A 162 -11.42 -0.21 25.08
C ALA A 162 -11.51 -0.21 23.54
N ILE A 163 -12.51 0.46 22.97
CA ILE A 163 -12.65 0.63 21.53
C ILE A 163 -11.80 1.80 21.05
N LYS A 164 -11.76 2.91 21.78
CA LYS A 164 -10.93 4.07 21.45
C LYS A 164 -9.44 3.72 21.41
N GLN A 165 -8.98 2.78 22.25
CA GLN A 165 -7.62 2.27 22.24
C GLN A 165 -7.26 1.46 20.98
N GLN A 166 -8.24 1.12 20.13
CA GLN A 166 -8.04 0.43 18.87
C GLN A 166 -7.96 1.40 17.67
N MET A 167 -7.76 2.67 17.91
CA MET A 167 -7.60 3.70 16.89
C MET A 167 -6.67 4.81 17.38
N THR A 168 -6.31 5.73 16.50
CA THR A 168 -5.57 6.94 16.89
C THR A 168 -6.33 7.73 17.95
N PRO A 169 -5.67 8.48 18.83
CA PRO A 169 -6.34 9.43 19.72
C PRO A 169 -7.31 10.34 18.96
N LEU A 170 -8.52 10.54 19.50
CA LEU A 170 -9.60 11.23 18.78
C LEU A 170 -9.36 12.72 18.55
N ASN A 171 -8.36 13.31 19.18
CA ASN A 171 -7.91 14.68 18.93
C ASN A 171 -6.94 14.80 17.75
N PHE A 172 -6.80 13.76 16.92
CA PHE A 172 -5.92 13.78 15.74
C PHE A 172 -6.23 14.99 14.84
N ALA A 173 -5.17 15.66 14.42
CA ALA A 173 -5.25 16.72 13.42
C ALA A 173 -5.19 16.12 12.00
N PHE A 174 -5.63 16.87 11.01
CA PHE A 174 -5.32 16.60 9.61
C PHE A 174 -5.17 17.91 8.84
N ASP A 175 -4.29 17.89 7.86
CA ASP A 175 -4.04 19.07 7.03
C ASP A 175 -5.03 19.12 5.87
N THR A 176 -5.91 20.10 5.93
CA THR A 176 -6.94 20.30 4.90
C THR A 176 -6.38 20.79 3.56
N THR A 177 -5.10 21.15 3.48
CA THR A 177 -4.46 21.63 2.25
C THR A 177 -3.85 20.50 1.41
N LEU A 178 -3.73 19.29 1.98
CA LEU A 178 -3.21 18.13 1.25
C LEU A 178 -4.04 17.86 -0.01
N SER A 179 -3.36 17.72 -1.14
CA SER A 179 -4.01 17.59 -2.46
C SER A 179 -4.96 16.38 -2.51
N GLN A 180 -4.56 15.24 -1.95
CA GLN A 180 -5.41 14.05 -1.88
C GLN A 180 -6.69 14.29 -1.08
N TYR A 181 -6.61 15.00 0.04
CA TYR A 181 -7.80 15.35 0.82
C TYR A 181 -8.69 16.37 0.10
N GLN A 182 -8.09 17.31 -0.65
CA GLN A 182 -8.86 18.23 -1.48
C GLN A 182 -9.60 17.51 -2.62
N ASP A 183 -8.97 16.53 -3.25
CA ASP A 183 -9.61 15.75 -4.32
C ASP A 183 -10.72 14.84 -3.75
N MET A 184 -10.48 14.20 -2.62
CA MET A 184 -11.51 13.43 -1.89
C MET A 184 -12.69 14.31 -1.46
N LYS A 185 -12.43 15.52 -0.99
CA LYS A 185 -13.49 16.51 -0.65
C LYS A 185 -14.36 16.81 -1.86
N LYS A 186 -13.75 17.04 -3.05
CA LYS A 186 -14.51 17.28 -4.29
C LYS A 186 -15.37 16.08 -4.65
N MET A 187 -14.81 14.86 -4.58
CA MET A 187 -15.56 13.62 -4.82
C MET A 187 -16.75 13.48 -3.87
N GLY A 188 -16.55 13.71 -2.58
CA GLY A 188 -17.62 13.59 -1.58
C GLY A 188 -18.66 14.73 -1.63
N ALA A 189 -18.35 15.86 -2.27
CA ALA A 189 -19.29 16.99 -2.38
C ALA A 189 -20.58 16.65 -3.15
N HIS A 190 -20.49 15.70 -4.09
CA HIS A 190 -21.66 15.21 -4.85
C HIS A 190 -22.65 14.40 -3.99
N MET A 191 -22.24 13.96 -2.81
CA MET A 191 -23.10 13.18 -1.89
C MET A 191 -23.99 14.05 -0.98
N GLY A 192 -23.78 15.38 -0.99
CA GLY A 192 -24.58 16.34 -0.23
C GLY A 192 -23.74 17.33 0.61
N PRO A 193 -24.37 18.32 1.22
CA PRO A 193 -23.69 19.36 2.01
C PRO A 193 -22.84 18.76 3.14
N GLY A 194 -21.58 19.17 3.23
CA GLY A 194 -20.65 18.73 4.27
C GLY A 194 -20.07 17.32 4.07
N MET A 195 -20.60 16.51 3.15
CA MET A 195 -20.18 15.11 2.96
C MET A 195 -18.72 15.01 2.45
N GLY A 196 -18.26 15.99 1.69
CA GLY A 196 -16.86 16.02 1.24
C GLY A 196 -15.87 16.03 2.40
N TRP A 197 -16.06 16.88 3.40
CA TRP A 197 -15.20 16.89 4.58
C TRP A 197 -15.34 15.63 5.45
N ARG A 198 -16.54 15.08 5.55
CA ARG A 198 -16.74 13.81 6.27
C ARG A 198 -16.02 12.64 5.59
N MET A 199 -15.96 12.64 4.25
CA MET A 199 -15.18 11.66 3.51
C MET A 199 -13.68 11.81 3.82
N VAL A 200 -13.17 13.03 3.85
CA VAL A 200 -11.78 13.33 4.22
C VAL A 200 -11.50 12.90 5.67
N GLU A 201 -12.36 13.23 6.63
CA GLU A 201 -12.18 12.81 8.03
C GLU A 201 -12.18 11.29 8.19
N ALA A 202 -13.03 10.57 7.44
CA ALA A 202 -13.06 9.11 7.45
C ALA A 202 -11.82 8.47 6.83
N GLN A 203 -11.18 9.14 5.88
CA GLN A 203 -9.87 8.73 5.37
C GLN A 203 -8.78 9.09 6.38
N ALA A 204 -8.78 10.31 6.87
CA ALA A 204 -7.77 10.83 7.79
C ALA A 204 -7.66 9.99 9.08
N ILE A 205 -8.79 9.50 9.64
CA ILE A 205 -8.74 8.61 10.81
C ILE A 205 -8.10 7.25 10.50
N LYS A 206 -8.25 6.73 9.28
CA LYS A 206 -7.55 5.50 8.86
C LYS A 206 -6.05 5.76 8.77
N ASP A 207 -5.65 6.82 8.06
CA ASP A 207 -4.25 7.21 7.90
C ASP A 207 -3.58 7.44 9.25
N ALA A 208 -4.23 8.19 10.14
CA ALA A 208 -3.75 8.47 11.48
C ALA A 208 -3.66 7.20 12.34
N THR A 209 -4.63 6.27 12.23
CA THR A 209 -4.62 5.02 12.98
C THR A 209 -3.50 4.10 12.51
N MET A 210 -3.30 3.98 11.20
CA MET A 210 -2.18 3.20 10.66
C MET A 210 -0.83 3.80 11.10
N ALA A 211 -0.64 5.11 11.00
CA ALA A 211 0.55 5.78 11.48
C ALA A 211 0.77 5.56 12.99
N HIS A 212 -0.30 5.66 13.79
CA HIS A 212 -0.24 5.42 15.23
C HIS A 212 0.28 4.01 15.55
N PHE A 213 -0.27 2.95 14.93
CA PHE A 213 0.17 1.58 15.20
C PHE A 213 1.51 1.24 14.53
N ILE A 214 1.93 1.93 13.49
CA ILE A 214 3.32 1.87 13.02
C ILE A 214 4.28 2.33 14.11
N LEU A 215 3.96 3.40 14.83
CA LEU A 215 4.84 3.99 15.85
C LEU A 215 4.69 3.37 17.25
N HIS A 216 3.49 3.01 17.67
CA HIS A 216 3.14 2.68 19.06
C HIS A 216 2.71 1.22 19.29
N ASN A 217 3.01 0.31 18.37
CA ASN A 217 2.72 -1.11 18.62
C ASN A 217 3.66 -1.71 19.69
N PRO A 218 3.20 -2.72 20.46
CA PRO A 218 3.94 -3.23 21.62
C PRO A 218 5.24 -3.98 21.27
N TRP A 219 5.44 -4.36 20.01
CA TRP A 219 6.65 -5.08 19.56
C TRP A 219 7.70 -4.14 18.99
N ARG A 220 7.41 -2.83 18.84
CA ARG A 220 8.35 -1.87 18.30
C ARG A 220 9.48 -1.60 19.28
N GLN A 221 10.71 -1.80 18.83
CA GLN A 221 11.95 -1.54 19.56
C GLN A 221 12.83 -0.56 18.80
N SER A 222 13.90 -0.07 19.40
CA SER A 222 14.82 0.90 18.77
C SER A 222 15.45 0.42 17.46
N LYS A 223 15.61 -0.90 17.31
CA LYS A 223 16.18 -1.52 16.09
C LYS A 223 15.12 -2.04 15.11
N THR A 224 13.84 -1.90 15.43
CA THR A 224 12.76 -2.36 14.55
C THR A 224 12.77 -1.60 13.23
N VAL A 225 12.80 -2.34 12.14
CA VAL A 225 12.52 -1.84 10.79
C VAL A 225 11.10 -2.27 10.42
N HIS A 226 10.24 -1.32 10.11
CA HIS A 226 8.83 -1.58 9.85
C HIS A 226 8.54 -1.50 8.34
N LEU A 227 8.00 -2.59 7.77
CA LEU A 227 7.50 -2.62 6.40
C LEU A 227 5.97 -2.70 6.45
N HIS A 228 5.32 -1.65 5.98
CA HIS A 228 3.87 -1.50 6.02
C HIS A 228 3.27 -1.61 4.62
N PHE A 229 2.24 -2.44 4.47
CA PHE A 229 1.49 -2.64 3.24
C PHE A 229 0.15 -1.89 3.34
N ASN A 230 -0.07 -0.98 2.41
CA ASN A 230 -1.27 -0.14 2.35
C ASN A 230 -1.65 0.14 0.89
N GLY A 231 -2.91 0.44 0.63
CA GLY A 231 -3.32 0.97 -0.66
C GLY A 231 -2.54 2.25 -0.99
N ALA A 232 -2.07 2.39 -2.22
CA ALA A 232 -1.19 3.48 -2.64
C ALA A 232 -1.71 4.87 -2.23
N TYR A 233 -3.02 5.07 -2.28
CA TYR A 233 -3.65 6.33 -1.90
C TYR A 233 -3.37 6.77 -0.45
N HIS A 234 -3.09 5.85 0.47
CA HIS A 234 -2.76 6.15 1.86
C HIS A 234 -1.36 6.72 2.09
N SER A 235 -0.46 6.66 1.09
CA SER A 235 0.93 7.14 1.22
C SER A 235 1.44 7.93 0.01
N ASP A 236 0.64 8.04 -1.06
CA ASP A 236 1.01 8.77 -2.27
C ASP A 236 1.30 10.25 -2.00
N PHE A 237 2.25 10.78 -2.74
CA PHE A 237 2.70 12.17 -2.65
C PHE A 237 3.17 12.58 -1.26
N TYR A 238 3.66 11.61 -0.46
CA TYR A 238 4.11 11.80 0.92
C TYR A 238 3.01 12.34 1.83
N GLN A 239 1.75 12.03 1.50
CA GLN A 239 0.54 12.43 2.25
C GLN A 239 0.00 11.26 3.08
N GLY A 240 -1.20 11.37 3.61
CA GLY A 240 -1.83 10.32 4.39
C GLY A 240 -0.96 9.82 5.55
N ILE A 241 -0.66 8.53 5.62
CA ILE A 241 0.16 7.91 6.66
C ILE A 241 1.50 8.63 6.82
N MET A 242 2.17 8.96 5.71
CA MET A 242 3.47 9.63 5.74
C MET A 242 3.40 10.99 6.43
N TRP A 243 2.34 11.77 6.20
CA TRP A 243 2.14 13.06 6.86
C TRP A 243 2.06 12.90 8.39
N TYR A 244 1.29 11.92 8.88
CA TYR A 244 1.19 11.65 10.32
C TYR A 244 2.50 11.20 10.93
N LEU A 245 3.22 10.29 10.27
CA LEU A 245 4.54 9.83 10.72
C LEU A 245 5.53 10.98 10.85
N ALA A 246 5.61 11.84 9.84
CA ALA A 246 6.51 12.99 9.83
C ALA A 246 6.10 14.05 10.88
N HIS A 247 4.81 14.21 11.14
CA HIS A 247 4.30 15.16 12.13
C HIS A 247 4.60 14.74 13.55
N GLU A 248 4.55 13.43 13.82
CA GLU A 248 4.81 12.88 15.15
C GLU A 248 6.30 12.66 15.44
N VAL A 249 7.06 12.17 14.44
CA VAL A 249 8.49 11.87 14.57
C VAL A 249 9.24 12.42 13.34
N ALA A 250 9.54 13.71 13.36
CA ALA A 250 10.18 14.41 12.23
C ALA A 250 11.55 13.82 11.80
N THR A 251 12.23 13.07 12.68
CA THR A 251 13.52 12.42 12.40
C THR A 251 13.39 10.99 11.89
N LEU A 252 12.16 10.45 11.78
CA LEU A 252 11.92 9.10 11.30
C LEU A 252 12.32 8.98 9.82
N LYS A 253 13.20 8.05 9.51
CA LYS A 253 13.59 7.76 8.12
C LYS A 253 12.54 6.87 7.49
N VAL A 254 11.64 7.46 6.74
CA VAL A 254 10.59 6.75 5.99
C VAL A 254 10.98 6.68 4.52
N LEU A 255 10.78 5.53 3.92
CA LEU A 255 10.84 5.32 2.47
C LEU A 255 9.42 5.03 1.98
N THR A 256 9.03 5.65 0.87
CA THR A 256 7.75 5.40 0.22
C THR A 256 7.93 4.64 -1.10
N ILE A 257 7.08 3.65 -1.33
CA ILE A 257 6.95 2.93 -2.59
C ILE A 257 5.48 3.08 -2.99
N SER A 258 5.22 3.39 -4.26
CA SER A 258 3.85 3.48 -4.80
C SER A 258 3.72 2.63 -6.04
N THR A 259 2.56 2.05 -6.27
CA THR A 259 2.21 1.37 -7.52
C THR A 259 1.34 2.28 -8.36
N VAL A 260 1.64 2.36 -9.65
CA VAL A 260 0.86 3.09 -10.64
C VAL A 260 0.60 2.21 -11.86
N SER A 261 -0.48 2.49 -12.56
CA SER A 261 -0.88 1.77 -13.78
C SER A 261 -0.95 2.75 -14.94
N GLN A 262 -0.29 2.41 -16.06
CA GLN A 262 -0.36 3.18 -17.29
C GLN A 262 -0.26 2.25 -18.52
N GLU A 263 -0.68 2.72 -19.66
CA GLU A 263 -0.70 1.90 -20.89
C GLU A 263 0.71 1.56 -21.37
N ASN A 264 1.59 2.54 -21.41
CA ASN A 264 2.99 2.37 -21.82
C ASN A 264 3.93 2.57 -20.65
N ILE A 265 4.49 1.48 -20.13
CA ILE A 265 5.38 1.52 -18.96
C ILE A 265 6.84 1.82 -19.29
N GLN A 266 7.19 2.13 -20.54
CA GLN A 266 8.59 2.43 -20.91
C GLN A 266 9.07 3.80 -20.40
N LYS A 267 8.16 4.69 -20.07
CA LYS A 267 8.43 6.00 -19.48
C LYS A 267 7.32 6.38 -18.53
N LEU A 268 7.69 6.80 -17.32
CA LEU A 268 6.72 7.24 -16.33
C LEU A 268 5.98 8.49 -16.78
N GLU A 269 4.65 8.49 -16.67
CA GLU A 269 3.80 9.63 -16.99
C GLU A 269 4.01 10.77 -16.00
N LYS A 270 3.81 12.02 -16.47
CA LYS A 270 4.11 13.22 -15.68
C LYS A 270 3.30 13.30 -14.39
N GLU A 271 2.08 12.81 -14.40
CA GLU A 271 1.17 12.82 -13.25
C GLU A 271 1.64 11.92 -12.09
N HIS A 272 2.54 10.98 -12.39
CA HIS A 272 3.12 10.08 -11.40
C HIS A 272 4.45 10.57 -10.81
N LEU A 273 5.02 11.65 -11.36
CA LEU A 273 6.27 12.22 -10.84
C LEU A 273 6.07 12.74 -9.40
N GLY A 274 7.05 12.49 -8.54
CA GLY A 274 7.01 12.92 -7.14
C GLY A 274 6.02 12.16 -6.26
N ARG A 275 5.41 11.07 -6.74
CA ARG A 275 4.40 10.30 -6.01
C ARG A 275 4.99 9.54 -4.81
N ALA A 276 6.20 8.99 -4.99
CA ALA A 276 6.93 8.24 -3.96
C ALA A 276 8.43 8.25 -4.27
N ASP A 277 9.27 7.77 -3.35
CA ASP A 277 10.70 7.58 -3.59
C ASP A 277 10.96 6.55 -4.70
N PHE A 278 10.13 5.49 -4.72
CA PHE A 278 10.11 4.49 -5.78
C PHE A 278 8.68 4.28 -6.28
N ILE A 279 8.54 4.21 -7.61
CA ILE A 279 7.26 4.08 -8.28
C ILE A 279 7.31 2.81 -9.14
N ILE A 280 6.53 1.81 -8.75
CA ILE A 280 6.34 0.57 -9.51
C ILE A 280 5.26 0.85 -10.54
N CYS A 281 5.64 0.82 -11.81
CA CYS A 281 4.74 1.06 -12.93
C CYS A 281 4.36 -0.28 -13.57
N VAL A 282 3.06 -0.60 -13.58
CA VAL A 282 2.50 -1.83 -14.16
C VAL A 282 1.64 -1.50 -15.39
N PRO A 283 1.54 -2.42 -16.36
CA PRO A 283 0.66 -2.22 -17.51
C PRO A 283 -0.83 -2.16 -17.09
N SER A 284 -1.58 -1.22 -17.64
CA SER A 284 -3.01 -1.05 -17.34
C SER A 284 -3.90 -2.20 -17.84
N ASN A 285 -3.40 -3.05 -18.74
CA ASN A 285 -4.09 -4.22 -19.25
C ASN A 285 -3.76 -5.51 -18.48
N MET A 286 -3.07 -5.41 -17.35
CA MET A 286 -2.77 -6.56 -16.49
C MET A 286 -4.04 -7.10 -15.84
N THR A 287 -4.19 -8.42 -15.81
CA THR A 287 -5.32 -9.08 -15.16
C THR A 287 -5.28 -8.87 -13.65
N ALA A 288 -6.39 -8.47 -13.06
CA ALA A 288 -6.57 -8.37 -11.62
C ALA A 288 -6.71 -9.75 -10.96
N THR A 289 -6.42 -9.84 -9.66
CA THR A 289 -6.52 -11.09 -8.87
C THR A 289 -7.94 -11.40 -8.41
N HIS A 290 -8.84 -10.40 -8.43
CA HIS A 290 -10.27 -10.56 -8.13
C HIS A 290 -11.15 -9.47 -8.74
#